data_7aac565aff1487853a47bc6d56241191
#
_entry.id   7aac565aff1487853a47bc6d56241191
#
_cell.length_a   1.000
_cell.length_b   1.000
_cell.length_c   1.000
_cell.angle_alpha   90.00
_cell.angle_beta   90.00
_cell.angle_gamma   90.00
#
_symmetry.space_group_name_H-M   'P 1'
#
loop_
_entity.id
_entity.type
_entity.pdbx_description
1 polymer ?
#
loop_
_entity_poly.entity_id
_entity_poly.type
_entity_poly.pdbx_seq_one_letter_code
_entity_poly.pdbx_strand_id
1 'polypeptide(L)'
;MSVAHEQYGKLEWSQLIDPIIELVRNGVYVTDTNAGSLSSNAERMIGLTDLFKQNGRALQVGDQFVNEQLARTFEKIRDNKNAFHSSPLADDIVKDINDNGGAFVLSDLADYAIDETDALRFEFGDYVGYVGAPPSSGVILAFIVNIMHNFKERGELPNERNADFFHKLAEAFKFAYG
;
A
#
# COMPACT_ATOMS: atom_id res chain seq x y z
N MET A 1 -5.13 -10.39 0.90
CA MET A 1 -5.07 -10.92 -0.48
C MET A 1 -5.61 -12.33 -0.58
N SER A 2 -5.26 -13.30 0.30
CA SER A 2 -5.75 -14.68 0.26
C SER A 2 -7.28 -14.77 0.27
N VAL A 3 -7.96 -14.08 1.20
CA VAL A 3 -9.43 -14.03 1.28
C VAL A 3 -10.07 -13.47 -0.01
N ALA A 4 -9.56 -12.37 -0.53
CA ALA A 4 -10.06 -11.82 -1.79
C ALA A 4 -9.85 -12.79 -2.98
N HIS A 5 -8.73 -13.50 -2.98
CA HIS A 5 -8.50 -14.53 -3.97
C HIS A 5 -9.44 -15.74 -3.81
N GLU A 6 -9.75 -16.14 -2.59
CA GLU A 6 -10.67 -17.24 -2.31
C GLU A 6 -12.11 -16.90 -2.73
N GLN A 7 -12.52 -15.65 -2.54
CA GLN A 7 -13.87 -15.20 -2.89
C GLN A 7 -14.05 -14.89 -4.38
N TYR A 8 -13.03 -14.31 -5.02
CA TYR A 8 -13.16 -13.74 -6.37
C TYR A 8 -12.11 -14.24 -7.37
N GLY A 9 -11.08 -14.97 -6.92
CA GLY A 9 -10.01 -15.48 -7.77
C GLY A 9 -10.47 -16.60 -8.70
N LYS A 10 -9.85 -16.68 -9.87
CA LYS A 10 -10.12 -17.74 -10.87
C LYS A 10 -8.88 -18.56 -11.21
N LEU A 11 -7.70 -17.98 -11.05
CA LEU A 11 -6.43 -18.66 -11.29
C LEU A 11 -5.98 -19.39 -10.02
N GLU A 12 -5.20 -20.43 -10.17
CA GLU A 12 -4.52 -21.04 -9.04
C GLU A 12 -3.58 -20.04 -8.37
N TRP A 13 -3.45 -20.12 -7.05
CA TRP A 13 -2.63 -19.19 -6.26
C TRP A 13 -1.17 -19.14 -6.74
N SER A 14 -0.59 -20.30 -7.03
CA SER A 14 0.78 -20.41 -7.56
C SER A 14 0.97 -19.67 -8.88
N GLN A 15 -0.02 -19.71 -9.78
CA GLN A 15 0.03 -19.01 -11.06
C GLN A 15 0.11 -17.48 -10.91
N LEU A 16 -0.34 -16.94 -9.77
CA LEU A 16 -0.22 -15.51 -9.47
C LEU A 16 1.15 -15.16 -8.90
N ILE A 17 1.79 -16.09 -8.20
CA ILE A 17 3.04 -15.82 -7.48
C ILE A 17 4.28 -16.22 -8.30
N ASP A 18 4.22 -17.30 -9.09
CA ASP A 18 5.36 -17.79 -9.88
C ASP A 18 5.99 -16.71 -10.79
N PRO A 19 5.22 -15.87 -11.52
CA PRO A 19 5.80 -14.80 -12.34
C PRO A 19 6.54 -13.74 -11.50
N ILE A 20 6.09 -13.51 -10.26
CA ILE A 20 6.75 -12.57 -9.34
C ILE A 20 8.10 -13.14 -8.89
N ILE A 21 8.15 -14.42 -8.56
CA ILE A 21 9.39 -15.12 -8.20
C ILE A 21 10.42 -15.00 -9.33
N GLU A 22 10.01 -15.30 -10.55
CA GLU A 22 10.87 -15.17 -11.72
C GLU A 22 11.35 -13.73 -11.94
N LEU A 23 10.44 -12.76 -11.82
CA LEU A 23 10.77 -11.35 -12.00
C LEU A 23 11.81 -10.87 -10.98
N VAL A 24 11.63 -11.20 -9.71
CA VAL A 24 12.55 -10.80 -8.62
C VAL A 24 13.90 -11.50 -8.74
N ARG A 25 13.91 -12.76 -9.19
CA ARG A 25 15.13 -13.56 -9.37
C ARG A 25 15.92 -13.14 -10.60
N ASN A 26 15.25 -12.88 -11.71
CA ASN A 26 15.88 -12.42 -12.95
C ASN A 26 16.26 -10.93 -12.89
N GLY A 27 15.65 -10.18 -11.96
CA GLY A 27 15.89 -8.77 -11.74
C GLY A 27 14.97 -7.85 -12.54
N VAL A 28 14.70 -6.71 -11.94
CA VAL A 28 13.95 -5.62 -12.55
C VAL A 28 14.87 -4.43 -12.81
N TYR A 29 14.67 -3.75 -13.94
CA TYR A 29 15.45 -2.56 -14.24
C TYR A 29 15.01 -1.39 -13.35
N VAL A 30 16.00 -0.69 -12.81
CA VAL A 30 15.79 0.52 -12.01
C VAL A 30 15.35 1.65 -12.94
N THR A 31 14.19 2.22 -12.64
CA THR A 31 13.62 3.38 -13.36
C THR A 31 14.14 4.69 -12.81
N ASP A 32 13.91 5.82 -13.52
CA ASP A 32 14.24 7.17 -13.05
C ASP A 32 13.62 7.46 -11.66
N THR A 33 12.35 7.09 -11.48
CA THR A 33 11.64 7.29 -10.21
C THR A 33 12.29 6.51 -9.08
N ASN A 34 12.65 5.25 -9.33
CA ASN A 34 13.29 4.40 -8.32
C ASN A 34 14.70 4.89 -7.97
N ALA A 35 15.50 5.26 -8.99
CA ALA A 35 16.84 5.81 -8.77
C ALA A 35 16.79 7.12 -7.98
N GLY A 36 15.85 8.01 -8.30
CA GLY A 36 15.63 9.26 -7.55
C GLY A 36 15.26 9.00 -6.10
N SER A 37 14.36 8.05 -5.84
CA SER A 37 13.97 7.66 -4.49
C SER A 37 15.12 7.05 -3.70
N LEU A 38 15.91 6.18 -4.31
CA LEU A 38 17.09 5.58 -3.68
C LEU A 38 18.12 6.65 -3.31
N SER A 39 18.38 7.59 -4.21
CA SER A 39 19.31 8.70 -3.96
C SER A 39 18.84 9.62 -2.83
N SER A 40 17.56 9.98 -2.82
CA SER A 40 16.97 10.90 -1.83
C SER A 40 16.88 10.29 -0.43
N ASN A 41 16.81 8.96 -0.32
CA ASN A 41 16.65 8.24 0.94
C ASN A 41 17.91 7.46 1.35
N ALA A 42 19.02 7.61 0.67
CA ALA A 42 20.23 6.82 0.90
C ALA A 42 20.70 6.82 2.37
N GLU A 43 20.59 7.97 3.05
CA GLU A 43 20.97 8.12 4.47
C GLU A 43 19.96 7.47 5.44
N ARG A 44 18.69 7.32 5.01
CA ARG A 44 17.61 6.71 5.83
C ARG A 44 17.55 5.20 5.71
N MET A 45 18.20 4.64 4.70
CA MET A 45 18.16 3.20 4.39
C MET A 45 19.28 2.45 5.15
N ILE A 46 19.51 2.79 6.41
CA ILE A 46 20.48 2.12 7.27
C ILE A 46 20.07 0.64 7.43
N GLY A 47 20.98 -0.28 7.10
CA GLY A 47 20.72 -1.72 7.13
C GLY A 47 20.17 -2.33 5.84
N LEU A 48 19.57 -1.53 4.93
CA LEU A 48 19.13 -1.98 3.60
C LEU A 48 20.07 -1.54 2.48
N THR A 49 21.15 -0.84 2.83
CA THR A 49 22.03 -0.18 1.86
C THR A 49 22.71 -1.13 0.90
N ASP A 50 23.07 -2.34 1.33
CA ASP A 50 23.79 -3.29 0.47
C ASP A 50 22.86 -3.92 -0.59
N LEU A 51 21.58 -4.09 -0.26
CA LEU A 51 20.58 -4.59 -1.20
C LEU A 51 20.38 -3.66 -2.40
N PHE A 52 20.51 -2.35 -2.19
CA PHE A 52 20.32 -1.31 -3.21
C PHE A 52 21.62 -0.72 -3.74
N LYS A 53 22.74 -1.42 -3.52
CA LYS A 53 24.05 -1.01 -4.04
C LYS A 53 24.59 -2.03 -5.04
N GLN A 54 25.26 -1.51 -6.03
CA GLN A 54 26.08 -2.28 -6.95
C GLN A 54 27.45 -1.61 -7.09
N ASN A 55 28.52 -2.37 -6.95
CA ASN A 55 29.89 -1.84 -7.04
C ASN A 55 30.16 -0.65 -6.09
N GLY A 56 29.60 -0.69 -4.88
CA GLY A 56 29.80 0.35 -3.84
C GLY A 56 29.00 1.64 -4.03
N ARG A 57 28.16 1.74 -5.08
CA ARG A 57 27.26 2.88 -5.32
C ARG A 57 25.80 2.46 -5.27
N ALA A 58 24.91 3.40 -4.99
CA ALA A 58 23.47 3.19 -5.12
C ALA A 58 23.11 2.80 -6.56
N LEU A 59 22.10 1.95 -6.71
CA LEU A 59 21.55 1.56 -8.01
C LEU A 59 21.09 2.80 -8.77
N GLN A 60 21.41 2.86 -10.06
CA GLN A 60 21.07 3.94 -10.98
C GLN A 60 20.10 3.42 -12.05
N VAL A 61 19.56 4.36 -12.82
CA VAL A 61 18.68 4.04 -13.96
C VAL A 61 19.38 3.04 -14.90
N GLY A 62 18.66 1.97 -15.21
CA GLY A 62 19.14 0.90 -16.08
C GLY A 62 19.95 -0.21 -15.38
N ASP A 63 20.34 -0.04 -14.12
CA ASP A 63 20.87 -1.14 -13.33
C ASP A 63 19.77 -2.18 -13.06
N GLN A 64 20.15 -3.42 -12.81
CA GLN A 64 19.21 -4.46 -12.40
C GLN A 64 19.20 -4.61 -10.88
N PHE A 65 17.99 -4.61 -10.32
CA PHE A 65 17.74 -4.98 -8.94
C PHE A 65 17.33 -6.46 -8.88
N VAL A 66 18.18 -7.29 -8.28
CA VAL A 66 17.95 -8.71 -8.06
C VAL A 66 17.86 -8.97 -6.57
N ASN A 67 16.89 -9.74 -6.13
CA ASN A 67 16.72 -10.06 -4.72
C ASN A 67 16.30 -11.52 -4.51
N GLU A 68 17.29 -12.41 -4.39
CA GLU A 68 17.06 -13.84 -4.18
C GLU A 68 16.35 -14.13 -2.84
N GLN A 69 16.59 -13.32 -1.79
CA GLN A 69 15.90 -13.51 -0.50
C GLN A 69 14.41 -13.21 -0.63
N LEU A 70 14.05 -12.16 -1.36
CA LEU A 70 12.67 -11.83 -1.64
C LEU A 70 12.00 -12.92 -2.51
N ALA A 71 12.73 -13.48 -3.48
CA ALA A 71 12.24 -14.61 -4.28
C ALA A 71 11.90 -15.82 -3.39
N ARG A 72 12.76 -16.16 -2.43
CA ARG A 72 12.49 -17.24 -1.45
C ARG A 72 11.32 -16.92 -0.53
N THR A 73 11.13 -15.66 -0.16
CA THR A 73 9.94 -15.24 0.59
C THR A 73 8.68 -15.47 -0.23
N PHE A 74 8.69 -15.11 -1.52
CA PHE A 74 7.56 -15.38 -2.40
C PHE A 74 7.32 -16.88 -2.63
N GLU A 75 8.35 -17.71 -2.63
CA GLU A 75 8.19 -19.18 -2.66
C GLU A 75 7.42 -19.68 -1.44
N LYS A 76 7.75 -19.22 -0.24
CA LYS A 76 7.01 -19.56 0.98
C LYS A 76 5.54 -19.12 0.90
N ILE A 77 5.27 -17.92 0.33
CA ILE A 77 3.92 -17.39 0.14
C ILE A 77 3.17 -18.19 -0.93
N ARG A 78 3.83 -18.60 -2.01
CA ARG A 78 3.25 -19.46 -3.05
C ARG A 78 2.79 -20.79 -2.49
N ASP A 79 3.63 -21.41 -1.68
CA ASP A 79 3.39 -22.74 -1.13
C ASP A 79 2.38 -22.73 0.03
N ASN A 80 2.24 -21.59 0.71
CA ASN A 80 1.28 -21.39 1.78
C ASN A 80 0.69 -19.97 1.77
N LYS A 81 -0.60 -19.84 1.42
CA LYS A 81 -1.33 -18.56 1.43
C LYS A 81 -1.29 -17.85 2.78
N ASN A 82 -1.16 -18.62 3.87
CA ASN A 82 -1.12 -18.13 5.25
C ASN A 82 0.33 -18.03 5.79
N ALA A 83 1.34 -17.97 4.92
CA ALA A 83 2.74 -17.96 5.31
C ALA A 83 3.09 -16.86 6.32
N PHE A 84 2.46 -15.67 6.22
CA PHE A 84 2.68 -14.57 7.17
C PHE A 84 2.15 -14.87 8.58
N HIS A 85 1.22 -15.80 8.73
CA HIS A 85 0.56 -16.13 9.99
C HIS A 85 1.02 -17.47 10.56
N SER A 86 1.95 -18.14 9.87
CA SER A 86 2.43 -19.48 10.23
C SER A 86 3.90 -19.68 9.87
N SER A 87 4.56 -20.57 10.59
CA SER A 87 5.94 -20.96 10.29
C SER A 87 6.09 -21.55 8.88
N PRO A 88 7.24 -21.36 8.19
CA PRO A 88 8.47 -20.76 8.74
C PRO A 88 8.58 -19.23 8.54
N LEU A 89 7.73 -18.58 7.73
CA LEU A 89 7.87 -17.15 7.44
C LEU A 89 7.54 -16.29 8.67
N ALA A 90 6.55 -16.67 9.46
CA ALA A 90 6.23 -15.97 10.71
C ALA A 90 7.40 -15.98 11.69
N ASP A 91 8.13 -17.11 11.80
CA ASP A 91 9.32 -17.21 12.64
C ASP A 91 10.42 -16.24 12.18
N ASP A 92 10.66 -16.18 10.86
CA ASP A 92 11.65 -15.26 10.29
C ASP A 92 11.30 -13.80 10.60
N ILE A 93 10.03 -13.41 10.43
CA ILE A 93 9.55 -12.05 10.69
C ILE A 93 9.71 -11.68 12.16
N VAL A 94 9.28 -12.55 13.08
CA VAL A 94 9.41 -12.34 14.54
C VAL A 94 10.86 -12.21 14.92
N LYS A 95 11.71 -13.09 14.37
CA LYS A 95 13.16 -13.05 14.63
C LYS A 95 13.77 -11.73 14.15
N ASP A 96 13.50 -11.32 12.91
CA ASP A 96 14.08 -10.10 12.34
C ASP A 96 13.66 -8.85 13.13
N ILE A 97 12.39 -8.76 13.55
CA ILE A 97 11.89 -7.66 14.36
C ILE A 97 12.61 -7.63 15.73
N ASN A 98 12.74 -8.79 16.39
CA ASN A 98 13.33 -8.87 17.74
C ASN A 98 14.84 -8.68 17.71
N ASP A 99 15.55 -9.15 16.71
CA ASP A 99 16.97 -8.91 16.51
C ASP A 99 17.30 -7.41 16.34
N ASN A 100 16.32 -6.63 15.89
CA ASN A 100 16.40 -5.17 15.74
C ASN A 100 15.75 -4.38 16.89
N GLY A 101 15.53 -5.02 18.05
CA GLY A 101 15.06 -4.36 19.27
C GLY A 101 13.53 -4.26 19.39
N GLY A 102 12.79 -4.97 18.56
CA GLY A 102 11.34 -5.12 18.69
C GLY A 102 10.96 -6.12 19.78
N ALA A 103 9.65 -6.23 20.03
CA ALA A 103 9.08 -7.15 21.02
C ALA A 103 7.86 -7.88 20.42
N PHE A 104 8.09 -8.64 19.35
CA PHE A 104 7.05 -9.41 18.66
C PHE A 104 7.04 -10.85 19.13
N VAL A 105 5.84 -11.45 19.15
CA VAL A 105 5.67 -12.88 19.40
C VAL A 105 4.85 -13.52 18.27
N LEU A 106 4.96 -14.83 18.10
CA LEU A 106 4.27 -15.55 17.01
C LEU A 106 2.76 -15.39 17.07
N SER A 107 2.16 -15.25 18.25
CA SER A 107 0.73 -15.00 18.40
C SER A 107 0.27 -13.67 17.78
N ASP A 108 1.12 -12.64 17.75
CA ASP A 108 0.77 -11.36 17.13
C ASP A 108 0.49 -11.51 15.63
N LEU A 109 1.16 -12.46 14.98
CA LEU A 109 0.91 -12.79 13.58
C LEU A 109 -0.19 -13.85 13.42
N ALA A 110 -0.22 -14.86 14.29
CA ALA A 110 -1.18 -15.98 14.20
C ALA A 110 -2.61 -15.53 14.49
N ASP A 111 -2.79 -14.62 15.44
CA ASP A 111 -4.09 -14.12 15.88
C ASP A 111 -4.61 -12.96 15.02
N TYR A 112 -3.78 -12.48 14.06
CA TYR A 112 -4.20 -11.40 13.16
C TYR A 112 -5.35 -11.88 12.26
N ALA A 113 -6.45 -11.16 12.31
CA ALA A 113 -7.60 -11.35 11.44
C ALA A 113 -7.87 -10.08 10.63
N ILE A 114 -8.31 -10.27 9.39
CA ILE A 114 -8.82 -9.15 8.59
C ILE A 114 -10.21 -8.77 9.07
N ASP A 115 -10.46 -7.46 9.12
CA ASP A 115 -11.78 -6.92 9.36
C ASP A 115 -12.47 -6.68 8.00
N GLU A 116 -13.49 -7.47 7.71
CA GLU A 116 -14.31 -7.35 6.50
C GLU A 116 -15.52 -6.48 6.80
N THR A 117 -15.56 -5.30 6.21
CA THR A 117 -16.65 -4.35 6.39
C THR A 117 -17.26 -3.95 5.05
N ASP A 118 -18.54 -3.64 5.07
CA ASP A 118 -19.21 -3.08 3.91
C ASP A 118 -18.65 -1.69 3.58
N ALA A 119 -18.66 -1.36 2.29
CA ALA A 119 -18.35 -0.01 1.85
C ALA A 119 -19.40 0.98 2.39
N LEU A 120 -18.94 2.13 2.86
CA LEU A 120 -19.84 3.20 3.31
C LEU A 120 -20.47 3.88 2.10
N ARG A 121 -21.80 3.85 2.06
CA ARG A 121 -22.60 4.50 1.03
C ARG A 121 -22.91 5.94 1.45
N PHE A 122 -22.75 6.89 0.53
CA PHE A 122 -23.19 8.27 0.69
C PHE A 122 -23.82 8.81 -0.60
N GLU A 123 -24.63 9.84 -0.48
CA GLU A 123 -25.35 10.46 -1.61
C GLU A 123 -24.92 11.91 -1.78
N PHE A 124 -24.81 12.36 -3.02
CA PHE A 124 -24.57 13.76 -3.37
C PHE A 124 -25.21 14.09 -4.72
N GLY A 125 -26.29 14.87 -4.68
CA GLY A 125 -27.15 15.09 -5.84
C GLY A 125 -27.75 13.79 -6.37
N ASP A 126 -27.65 13.59 -7.65
CA ASP A 126 -28.15 12.37 -8.34
C ASP A 126 -27.17 11.19 -8.28
N TYR A 127 -26.04 11.34 -7.58
CA TYR A 127 -25.00 10.34 -7.51
C TYR A 127 -24.99 9.61 -6.17
N VAL A 128 -24.61 8.35 -6.24
CA VAL A 128 -24.31 7.51 -5.07
C VAL A 128 -22.84 7.19 -5.07
N GLY A 129 -22.14 7.54 -3.98
CA GLY A 129 -20.74 7.21 -3.76
C GLY A 129 -20.59 6.04 -2.80
N TYR A 130 -19.53 5.26 -2.98
CA TYR A 130 -19.10 4.20 -2.07
C TYR A 130 -17.64 4.41 -1.71
N VAL A 131 -17.32 4.39 -0.43
CA VAL A 131 -15.97 4.58 0.09
C VAL A 131 -15.63 3.52 1.12
N GLY A 132 -14.33 3.27 1.32
CA GLY A 132 -13.88 2.36 2.36
C GLY A 132 -14.23 2.88 3.76
N ALA A 133 -14.60 1.97 4.66
CA ALA A 133 -14.79 2.25 6.07
C ALA A 133 -13.45 2.62 6.76
N PRO A 134 -13.47 3.24 7.95
CA PRO A 134 -12.27 3.40 8.76
C PRO A 134 -11.53 2.06 8.97
N PRO A 135 -10.19 2.09 8.99
CA PRO A 135 -9.29 3.25 9.09
C PRO A 135 -8.94 3.93 7.75
N SER A 136 -9.66 3.64 6.66
CA SER A 136 -9.42 4.35 5.41
C SER A 136 -9.92 5.79 5.47
N SER A 137 -9.36 6.69 4.62
CA SER A 137 -9.80 8.08 4.51
C SER A 137 -11.09 8.26 3.68
N GLY A 138 -11.84 7.19 3.45
CA GLY A 138 -13.09 7.24 2.70
C GLY A 138 -14.14 8.18 3.31
N VAL A 139 -14.28 8.18 4.63
CA VAL A 139 -15.19 9.09 5.36
C VAL A 139 -14.83 10.57 5.12
N ILE A 140 -13.52 10.88 5.13
CA ILE A 140 -13.00 12.22 4.87
C ILE A 140 -13.38 12.65 3.45
N LEU A 141 -13.16 11.77 2.46
CA LEU A 141 -13.54 12.04 1.08
C LEU A 141 -15.04 12.31 0.95
N ALA A 142 -15.89 11.45 1.53
CA ALA A 142 -17.34 11.62 1.51
C ALA A 142 -17.74 12.94 2.14
N PHE A 143 -17.11 13.34 3.25
CA PHE A 143 -17.39 14.61 3.92
C PHE A 143 -17.00 15.82 3.06
N ILE A 144 -15.82 15.81 2.44
CA ILE A 144 -15.38 16.87 1.50
C ILE A 144 -16.36 17.00 0.33
N VAL A 145 -16.73 15.88 -0.29
CA VAL A 145 -17.68 15.86 -1.42
C VAL A 145 -19.04 16.46 -0.99
N ASN A 146 -19.54 16.10 0.18
CA ASN A 146 -20.81 16.62 0.69
C ASN A 146 -20.74 18.12 1.02
N ILE A 147 -19.64 18.62 1.57
CA ILE A 147 -19.44 20.08 1.78
C ILE A 147 -19.48 20.80 0.43
N MET A 148 -18.71 20.33 -0.55
CA MET A 148 -18.65 20.94 -1.88
C MET A 148 -19.99 20.87 -2.62
N HIS A 149 -20.72 19.75 -2.48
CA HIS A 149 -22.06 19.60 -3.02
C HIS A 149 -23.04 20.61 -2.39
N ASN A 150 -23.00 20.81 -1.08
CA ASN A 150 -23.84 21.83 -0.41
C ASN A 150 -23.54 23.25 -0.89
N PHE A 151 -22.29 23.62 -1.13
CA PHE A 151 -21.96 24.90 -1.76
C PHE A 151 -22.58 25.03 -3.15
N LYS A 152 -22.56 23.95 -3.94
CA LYS A 152 -23.19 23.92 -5.27
C LYS A 152 -24.69 24.11 -5.19
N GLU A 153 -25.39 23.38 -4.33
CA GLU A 153 -26.85 23.46 -4.15
C GLU A 153 -27.33 24.86 -3.69
N ARG A 154 -26.50 25.57 -2.92
CA ARG A 154 -26.77 26.95 -2.49
C ARG A 154 -26.42 27.98 -3.58
N GLY A 155 -25.89 27.59 -4.72
CA GLY A 155 -25.41 28.50 -5.75
C GLY A 155 -24.15 29.29 -5.35
N GLU A 156 -23.45 28.82 -4.32
CA GLU A 156 -22.25 29.46 -3.80
C GLU A 156 -20.96 28.93 -4.43
N LEU A 157 -21.02 27.80 -5.18
CA LEU A 157 -19.87 27.24 -5.85
C LEU A 157 -19.77 27.81 -7.28
N PRO A 158 -18.65 28.45 -7.65
CA PRO A 158 -18.44 28.90 -9.03
C PRO A 158 -18.50 27.76 -10.04
N ASN A 159 -19.05 28.02 -11.23
CA ASN A 159 -19.08 27.05 -12.33
C ASN A 159 -17.66 26.78 -12.89
N GLU A 160 -16.76 27.73 -12.76
CA GLU A 160 -15.37 27.64 -13.19
C GLU A 160 -14.45 27.34 -12.03
N ARG A 161 -13.37 26.62 -12.28
CA ARG A 161 -12.31 26.33 -11.29
C ARG A 161 -11.39 27.55 -11.12
N ASN A 162 -11.95 28.64 -10.55
CA ASN A 162 -11.26 29.86 -10.22
C ASN A 162 -10.71 29.87 -8.77
N ALA A 163 -10.17 30.97 -8.32
CA ALA A 163 -9.61 31.13 -6.98
C ALA A 163 -10.66 30.87 -5.86
N ASP A 164 -11.91 31.30 -6.05
CA ASP A 164 -12.99 31.08 -5.10
C ASP A 164 -13.35 29.61 -4.98
N PHE A 165 -13.39 28.88 -6.10
CA PHE A 165 -13.57 27.42 -6.09
C PHE A 165 -12.49 26.73 -5.26
N PHE A 166 -11.21 27.07 -5.50
CA PHE A 166 -10.10 26.44 -4.77
C PHE A 166 -10.05 26.87 -3.30
N HIS A 167 -10.46 28.09 -2.99
CA HIS A 167 -10.60 28.54 -1.61
C HIS A 167 -11.63 27.68 -0.85
N LYS A 168 -12.83 27.52 -1.41
CA LYS A 168 -13.87 26.66 -0.80
C LYS A 168 -13.44 25.20 -0.67
N LEU A 169 -12.74 24.69 -1.67
CA LEU A 169 -12.18 23.34 -1.61
C LEU A 169 -11.13 23.21 -0.49
N ALA A 170 -10.25 24.20 -0.34
CA ALA A 170 -9.26 24.20 0.74
C ALA A 170 -9.91 24.26 2.12
N GLU A 171 -10.96 25.08 2.28
CA GLU A 171 -11.73 25.14 3.53
C GLU A 171 -12.46 23.81 3.80
N ALA A 172 -13.04 23.16 2.77
CA ALA A 172 -13.64 21.84 2.93
C ALA A 172 -12.61 20.79 3.40
N PHE A 173 -11.39 20.82 2.88
CA PHE A 173 -10.30 19.96 3.36
C PHE A 173 -9.95 20.24 4.82
N LYS A 174 -9.80 21.51 5.21
CA LYS A 174 -9.50 21.90 6.59
C LYS A 174 -10.57 21.38 7.56
N PHE A 175 -11.84 21.52 7.22
CA PHE A 175 -12.94 20.97 8.03
C PHE A 175 -12.96 19.45 8.09
N ALA A 176 -12.55 18.78 7.04
CA ALA A 176 -12.58 17.31 6.98
C ALA A 176 -11.43 16.66 7.73
N TYR A 177 -10.29 17.34 7.84
CA TYR A 177 -9.12 16.81 8.55
C TYR A 177 -9.01 17.32 10.01
N GLY A 178 -9.91 18.16 10.48
CA GLY A 178 -9.98 18.64 11.85
C GLY A 178 -9.04 19.75 12.16
#